data_a775fdee9a5158fa531883d53d0e30a7
#
_entry.id   a775fdee9a5158fa531883d53d0e30a7
#
_cell.length_a   1.000
_cell.length_b   1.000
_cell.length_c   1.000
_cell.angle_alpha   90.00
_cell.angle_beta   90.00
_cell.angle_gamma   90.00
#
_symmetry.space_group_name_H-M   'P 1'
#
loop_
_entity.id
_entity.type
_entity.pdbx_description
1 polymer ?
#
loop_
_entity_poly.entity_id
_entity_poly.type
_entity_poly.pdbx_seq_one_letter_code
_entity_poly.pdbx_strand_id
1 'polypeptide(L)'
;MNSSWRSVLEPHADQISVLLNELEGDLSNQYLPLREHIFRALNLPRDKVKTIIIGQDPYPTLGMAEGLAFSVPGTIAIGKIPPSLRNIFTEYRSDLGCGQPTTGHLGGWVESGVLLLNRILTVSPGKPLSHKGKGWEEITDSILRSLVERDLPVIAWGKPAENAALRLGFRQIVASPHPSPLSAYRGFFGSQPFSRINQILLSQQREPIDWHLT
;
A
#
# COMPACT_ATOMS: atom_id res chain seq x y z
N MET A 1 -9.75 10.31 -7.02
CA MET A 1 -8.80 9.61 -7.92
C MET A 1 -8.29 10.58 -8.99
N ASN A 2 -6.97 10.60 -9.24
CA ASN A 2 -6.35 11.42 -10.27
C ASN A 2 -6.70 10.92 -11.69
N SER A 3 -6.93 11.83 -12.64
CA SER A 3 -7.35 11.53 -14.01
C SER A 3 -6.32 10.72 -14.82
N SER A 4 -5.04 10.74 -14.44
CA SER A 4 -3.96 9.98 -15.09
C SER A 4 -4.13 8.44 -15.00
N TRP A 5 -5.01 7.96 -14.13
CA TRP A 5 -5.34 6.53 -13.99
C TRP A 5 -6.56 6.10 -14.82
N ARG A 6 -7.27 7.07 -15.47
CA ARG A 6 -8.51 6.76 -16.18
C ARG A 6 -8.34 5.66 -17.22
N SER A 7 -7.34 5.78 -18.10
CA SER A 7 -7.08 4.80 -19.16
C SER A 7 -6.74 3.40 -18.66
N VAL A 8 -6.24 3.30 -17.42
CA VAL A 8 -5.92 2.02 -16.78
C VAL A 8 -7.17 1.36 -16.19
N LEU A 9 -8.10 2.16 -15.64
CA LEU A 9 -9.29 1.68 -14.95
C LEU A 9 -10.54 1.58 -15.84
N GLU A 10 -10.59 2.32 -16.94
CA GLU A 10 -11.72 2.29 -17.87
C GLU A 10 -12.10 0.89 -18.36
N PRO A 11 -11.13 -0.01 -18.70
CA PRO A 11 -11.44 -1.40 -19.06
C PRO A 11 -12.08 -2.21 -17.92
N HIS A 12 -11.94 -1.76 -16.67
CA HIS A 12 -12.48 -2.41 -15.48
C HIS A 12 -13.73 -1.71 -14.92
N ALA A 13 -14.29 -0.71 -15.62
CA ALA A 13 -15.38 0.12 -15.08
C ALA A 13 -16.62 -0.72 -14.71
N ASP A 14 -17.02 -1.64 -15.56
CA ASP A 14 -18.17 -2.52 -15.30
C ASP A 14 -17.88 -3.48 -14.15
N GLN A 15 -16.69 -4.08 -14.12
CA GLN A 15 -16.25 -4.97 -13.04
C GLN A 15 -16.25 -4.24 -11.68
N ILE A 16 -15.73 -3.01 -11.64
CA ILE A 16 -15.74 -2.16 -10.44
C ILE A 16 -17.18 -1.88 -10.00
N SER A 17 -18.05 -1.53 -10.94
CA SER A 17 -19.46 -1.22 -10.66
C SER A 17 -20.20 -2.44 -10.10
N VAL A 18 -20.03 -3.62 -10.69
CA VAL A 18 -20.62 -4.88 -10.19
C VAL A 18 -20.13 -5.18 -8.78
N LEU A 19 -18.81 -5.11 -8.56
CA LEU A 19 -18.21 -5.41 -7.27
C LEU A 19 -18.67 -4.45 -6.17
N LEU A 20 -18.76 -3.15 -6.47
CA LEU A 20 -19.27 -2.15 -5.52
C LEU A 20 -20.75 -2.36 -5.21
N ASN A 21 -21.57 -2.69 -6.22
CA ASN A 21 -22.99 -2.99 -6.04
C ASN A 21 -23.21 -4.25 -5.17
N GLU A 22 -22.38 -5.29 -5.35
CA GLU A 22 -22.43 -6.49 -4.50
C GLU A 22 -22.08 -6.17 -3.04
N LEU A 23 -21.07 -5.30 -2.82
CA LEU A 23 -20.66 -4.88 -1.48
C LEU A 23 -21.72 -4.01 -0.78
N GLU A 24 -22.50 -3.23 -1.54
CA GLU A 24 -23.51 -2.30 -1.02
C GLU A 24 -24.91 -2.93 -0.97
N GLY A 25 -25.17 -3.94 -1.78
CA GLY A 25 -26.49 -4.62 -1.86
C GLY A 25 -26.84 -5.45 -0.63
N ASP A 26 -25.86 -5.79 0.19
CA ASP A 26 -26.07 -6.48 1.46
C ASP A 26 -25.97 -5.49 2.62
N LEU A 27 -27.12 -5.00 3.08
CA LEU A 27 -27.23 -4.07 4.22
C LEU A 27 -26.61 -4.61 5.52
N SER A 28 -26.35 -5.92 5.60
CA SER A 28 -25.66 -6.57 6.71
C SER A 28 -24.13 -6.56 6.55
N ASN A 29 -23.62 -6.31 5.35
CA ASN A 29 -22.19 -6.35 5.04
C ASN A 29 -21.59 -4.94 4.91
N GLN A 30 -21.29 -4.34 6.06
CA GLN A 30 -20.40 -3.19 6.06
C GLN A 30 -19.05 -3.61 5.50
N TYR A 31 -18.40 -2.70 4.75
CA TYR A 31 -17.02 -2.87 4.30
C TYR A 31 -16.14 -1.66 4.64
N LEU A 32 -14.86 -1.88 4.65
CA LEU A 32 -13.83 -0.87 4.90
C LEU A 32 -12.85 -0.84 3.72
N PRO A 33 -12.29 0.33 3.41
CA PRO A 33 -12.56 1.67 3.95
C PRO A 33 -13.91 2.22 3.47
N LEU A 34 -14.23 3.46 3.84
CA LEU A 34 -15.37 4.20 3.25
C LEU A 34 -15.24 4.25 1.71
N ARG A 35 -16.37 4.28 1.01
CA ARG A 35 -16.42 4.24 -0.47
C ARG A 35 -15.52 5.26 -1.14
N GLU A 36 -15.53 6.51 -0.67
CA GLU A 36 -14.71 7.60 -1.18
C GLU A 36 -13.20 7.37 -1.00
N HIS A 37 -12.81 6.46 -0.11
CA HIS A 37 -11.41 6.12 0.16
C HIS A 37 -10.89 4.89 -0.57
N ILE A 38 -11.73 4.07 -1.22
CA ILE A 38 -11.32 2.82 -1.87
C ILE A 38 -10.14 3.05 -2.83
N PHE A 39 -10.20 4.12 -3.63
CA PHE A 39 -9.18 4.47 -4.61
C PHE A 39 -8.27 5.63 -4.15
N ARG A 40 -8.14 5.87 -2.85
CA ARG A 40 -7.36 6.99 -2.32
C ARG A 40 -5.90 6.95 -2.73
N ALA A 41 -5.29 5.77 -2.80
CA ALA A 41 -3.92 5.59 -3.29
C ALA A 41 -3.71 6.18 -4.70
N LEU A 42 -4.75 6.19 -5.53
CA LEU A 42 -4.73 6.72 -6.89
C LEU A 42 -4.99 8.25 -6.95
N ASN A 43 -4.99 8.96 -5.83
CA ASN A 43 -4.90 10.42 -5.84
C ASN A 43 -3.48 10.88 -6.23
N LEU A 44 -2.46 10.05 -5.97
CA LEU A 44 -1.12 10.28 -6.50
C LEU A 44 -1.16 10.15 -8.04
N PRO A 45 -0.75 11.18 -8.81
CA PRO A 45 -0.68 11.11 -10.25
C PRO A 45 0.26 9.96 -10.69
N ARG A 46 -0.11 9.24 -11.76
CA ARG A 46 0.63 8.06 -12.22
C ARG A 46 2.08 8.40 -12.61
N ASP A 47 2.31 9.55 -13.21
CA ASP A 47 3.64 10.05 -13.59
C ASP A 47 4.50 10.46 -12.39
N LYS A 48 3.88 10.78 -11.25
CA LYS A 48 4.58 11.14 -10.00
C LYS A 48 4.96 9.96 -9.14
N VAL A 49 4.52 8.74 -9.47
CA VAL A 49 4.93 7.54 -8.73
C VAL A 49 6.42 7.32 -8.91
N LYS A 50 7.17 7.30 -7.81
CA LYS A 50 8.62 7.02 -7.75
C LYS A 50 8.90 5.62 -7.21
N THR A 51 8.10 5.12 -6.29
CA THR A 51 8.19 3.78 -5.71
C THR A 51 6.81 3.27 -5.31
N ILE A 52 6.71 1.97 -5.07
CA ILE A 52 5.46 1.30 -4.72
C ILE A 52 5.65 0.51 -3.44
N ILE A 53 4.72 0.60 -2.50
CA ILE A 53 4.58 -0.34 -1.38
C ILE A 53 3.33 -1.16 -1.63
N ILE A 54 3.49 -2.47 -1.81
CA ILE A 54 2.38 -3.38 -2.06
C ILE A 54 1.87 -3.91 -0.73
N GLY A 55 0.65 -3.50 -0.35
CA GLY A 55 -0.10 -4.07 0.76
C GLY A 55 -0.99 -5.23 0.33
N GLN A 56 -1.58 -5.93 1.29
CA GLN A 56 -2.45 -7.08 1.03
C GLN A 56 -3.92 -6.65 0.99
N ASP A 57 -4.47 -6.23 2.09
CA ASP A 57 -5.84 -5.76 2.28
C ASP A 57 -5.90 -4.64 3.33
N PRO A 58 -7.00 -3.89 3.40
CA PRO A 58 -7.17 -2.85 4.41
C PRO A 58 -7.21 -3.42 5.83
N TYR A 59 -6.89 -2.62 6.82
CA TYR A 59 -7.11 -3.00 8.21
C TYR A 59 -8.60 -3.30 8.47
N PRO A 60 -8.95 -4.47 9.05
CA PRO A 60 -10.34 -4.85 9.28
C PRO A 60 -10.95 -4.19 10.52
N THR A 61 -10.16 -3.46 11.30
CA THR A 61 -10.63 -2.73 12.47
C THR A 61 -11.33 -1.45 12.05
N LEU A 62 -12.53 -1.21 12.56
CA LEU A 62 -13.31 0.01 12.31
C LEU A 62 -12.48 1.28 12.57
N GLY A 63 -12.55 2.22 11.65
CA GLY A 63 -11.85 3.50 11.74
C GLY A 63 -10.34 3.46 11.42
N MET A 64 -9.76 2.28 11.10
CA MET A 64 -8.33 2.16 10.82
C MET A 64 -8.00 2.22 9.32
N ALA A 65 -8.88 1.74 8.45
CA ALA A 65 -8.65 1.73 7.01
C ALA A 65 -8.99 3.10 6.40
N GLU A 66 -8.05 3.68 5.67
CA GLU A 66 -8.23 4.97 4.99
C GLU A 66 -7.92 4.93 3.48
N GLY A 67 -7.79 3.73 2.89
CA GLY A 67 -7.55 3.56 1.45
C GLY A 67 -6.09 3.67 1.01
N LEU A 68 -5.16 3.73 1.96
CA LEU A 68 -3.71 3.67 1.73
C LEU A 68 -3.15 2.43 2.44
N ALA A 69 -2.31 1.65 1.76
CA ALA A 69 -1.70 0.46 2.35
C ALA A 69 -0.89 0.82 3.61
N PHE A 70 -1.11 0.08 4.69
CA PHE A 70 -0.48 0.24 6.01
C PHE A 70 -0.79 1.54 6.77
N SER A 71 -1.44 2.52 6.14
CA SER A 71 -1.77 3.81 6.75
C SER A 71 -3.04 3.75 7.60
N VAL A 72 -3.09 4.61 8.61
CA VAL A 72 -4.30 4.86 9.42
C VAL A 72 -4.60 6.35 9.45
N PRO A 73 -5.85 6.78 9.69
CA PRO A 73 -6.18 8.20 9.82
C PRO A 73 -5.31 8.91 10.85
N GLY A 74 -4.91 10.15 10.57
CA GLY A 74 -4.10 10.98 11.47
C GLY A 74 -4.75 11.27 12.83
N THR A 75 -6.05 11.03 12.95
CA THR A 75 -6.80 11.12 14.21
C THR A 75 -6.51 9.95 15.17
N ILE A 76 -5.90 8.86 14.66
CA ILE A 76 -5.54 7.72 15.51
C ILE A 76 -4.26 8.05 16.28
N ALA A 77 -4.37 8.03 17.60
CA ALA A 77 -3.24 8.26 18.50
C ALA A 77 -2.10 7.25 18.19
N ILE A 78 -0.85 7.72 18.17
CA ILE A 78 0.33 6.92 17.82
C ILE A 78 0.46 5.63 18.68
N GLY A 79 0.02 5.65 19.92
CA GLY A 79 0.02 4.47 20.79
C GLY A 79 -1.06 3.41 20.43
N LYS A 80 -2.02 3.76 19.56
CA LYS A 80 -3.13 2.88 19.14
C LYS A 80 -3.01 2.38 17.70
N ILE A 81 -1.94 2.72 16.98
CA ILE A 81 -1.74 2.25 15.60
C ILE A 81 -1.58 0.73 15.55
N PRO A 82 -1.93 0.09 14.41
CA PRO A 82 -1.81 -1.36 14.24
C PRO A 82 -0.37 -1.88 14.48
N PRO A 83 -0.23 -3.12 14.97
CA PRO A 83 1.09 -3.70 15.26
C PRO A 83 2.04 -3.75 14.06
N SER A 84 1.51 -4.00 12.85
CA SER A 84 2.32 -3.99 11.62
C SER A 84 2.91 -2.60 11.35
N LEU A 85 2.11 -1.53 11.53
CA LEU A 85 2.59 -0.16 11.34
C LEU A 85 3.62 0.23 12.42
N ARG A 86 3.43 -0.21 13.67
CA ARG A 86 4.46 -0.03 14.72
C ARG A 86 5.80 -0.67 14.33
N ASN A 87 5.76 -1.88 13.79
CA ASN A 87 6.97 -2.57 13.33
C ASN A 87 7.60 -1.86 12.13
N ILE A 88 6.79 -1.35 11.19
CA ILE A 88 7.28 -0.49 10.10
C ILE A 88 8.02 0.72 10.66
N PHE A 89 7.47 1.40 11.66
CA PHE A 89 8.11 2.56 12.28
C PHE A 89 9.37 2.20 13.08
N THR A 90 9.44 1.01 13.67
CA THR A 90 10.67 0.51 14.31
C THR A 90 11.78 0.33 13.27
N GLU A 91 11.49 -0.32 12.16
CA GLU A 91 12.45 -0.50 11.06
C GLU A 91 12.81 0.84 10.40
N TYR A 92 11.83 1.72 10.16
CA TYR A 92 12.01 3.06 9.61
C TYR A 92 13.05 3.86 10.42
N ARG A 93 12.93 3.85 11.75
CA ARG A 93 13.89 4.55 12.63
C ARG A 93 15.27 3.93 12.58
N SER A 94 15.34 2.61 12.58
CA SER A 94 16.62 1.86 12.52
C SER A 94 17.32 2.07 11.19
N ASP A 95 16.59 2.06 10.09
CA ASP A 95 17.12 2.19 8.73
C ASP A 95 17.60 3.61 8.42
N LEU A 96 16.82 4.62 8.81
CA LEU A 96 17.07 6.02 8.44
C LEU A 96 17.73 6.86 9.56
N GLY A 97 17.87 6.33 10.77
CA GLY A 97 18.42 7.07 11.90
C GLY A 97 17.56 8.26 12.34
N CYS A 98 16.25 8.26 12.00
CA CYS A 98 15.35 9.39 12.27
C CYS A 98 14.51 9.20 13.54
N GLY A 99 13.80 10.26 13.94
CA GLY A 99 12.91 10.25 15.10
C GLY A 99 11.67 9.34 14.92
N GLN A 100 10.95 9.13 16.03
CA GLN A 100 9.67 8.41 16.00
C GLN A 100 8.63 9.25 15.25
N PRO A 101 7.91 8.70 14.27
CA PRO A 101 6.77 9.39 13.68
C PRO A 101 5.71 9.74 14.71
N THR A 102 5.12 10.92 14.59
CA THR A 102 4.08 11.41 15.49
C THR A 102 2.66 11.03 15.05
N THR A 103 2.54 10.58 13.80
CA THR A 103 1.28 10.17 13.17
C THR A 103 1.40 8.78 12.55
N GLY A 104 0.27 8.05 12.49
CA GLY A 104 0.15 6.82 11.70
C GLY A 104 -0.31 7.06 10.27
N HIS A 105 -0.57 8.33 9.90
CA HIS A 105 -0.98 8.70 8.56
C HIS A 105 0.23 8.81 7.63
N LEU A 106 0.26 8.00 6.57
CA LEU A 106 1.39 7.92 5.64
C LEU A 106 1.23 8.84 4.42
N GLY A 107 0.38 9.86 4.52
CA GLY A 107 0.15 10.83 3.44
C GLY A 107 1.43 11.53 2.97
N GLY A 108 2.36 11.85 3.86
CA GLY A 108 3.66 12.44 3.52
C GLY A 108 4.48 11.56 2.58
N TRP A 109 4.41 10.24 2.72
CA TRP A 109 5.05 9.34 1.75
C TRP A 109 4.38 9.39 0.38
N VAL A 110 3.03 9.51 0.34
CA VAL A 110 2.30 9.67 -0.92
C VAL A 110 2.70 10.97 -1.62
N GLU A 111 2.81 12.08 -0.89
CA GLU A 111 3.28 13.37 -1.40
C GLU A 111 4.70 13.30 -1.95
N SER A 112 5.55 12.45 -1.36
CA SER A 112 6.93 12.19 -1.83
C SER A 112 7.01 11.22 -3.02
N GLY A 113 5.86 10.67 -3.50
CA GLY A 113 5.79 9.81 -4.68
C GLY A 113 5.71 8.32 -4.38
N VAL A 114 5.32 7.92 -3.16
CA VAL A 114 5.12 6.50 -2.80
C VAL A 114 3.68 6.09 -3.08
N LEU A 115 3.48 5.14 -3.98
CA LEU A 115 2.17 4.52 -4.19
C LEU A 115 1.92 3.46 -3.11
N LEU A 116 1.04 3.75 -2.15
CA LEU A 116 0.64 2.85 -1.06
C LEU A 116 -0.60 2.04 -1.48
N LEU A 117 -0.40 0.94 -2.22
CA LEU A 117 -1.50 0.21 -2.85
C LEU A 117 -1.70 -1.17 -2.21
N ASN A 118 -2.91 -1.41 -1.68
CA ASN A 118 -3.35 -2.76 -1.33
C ASN A 118 -3.76 -3.54 -2.58
N ARG A 119 -3.52 -4.86 -2.59
CA ARG A 119 -3.97 -5.75 -3.65
C ARG A 119 -5.49 -5.97 -3.62
N ILE A 120 -6.07 -5.98 -2.42
CA ILE A 120 -7.51 -6.07 -2.16
C ILE A 120 -7.91 -4.72 -1.57
N LEU A 121 -8.85 -4.01 -2.20
CA LEU A 121 -9.15 -2.62 -1.83
C LEU A 121 -10.22 -2.48 -0.76
N THR A 122 -10.92 -3.56 -0.44
CA THR A 122 -11.97 -3.57 0.60
C THR A 122 -11.88 -4.82 1.48
N VAL A 123 -12.46 -4.73 2.68
CA VAL A 123 -12.50 -5.84 3.64
C VAL A 123 -13.75 -5.72 4.51
N SER A 124 -14.35 -6.82 4.95
CA SER A 124 -15.41 -6.80 5.96
C SER A 124 -14.83 -6.50 7.35
N PRO A 125 -15.52 -5.70 8.20
CA PRO A 125 -15.07 -5.44 9.55
C PRO A 125 -14.77 -6.72 10.34
N GLY A 126 -13.61 -6.76 10.99
CA GLY A 126 -13.16 -7.89 11.80
C GLY A 126 -12.72 -9.15 11.04
N LYS A 127 -12.81 -9.18 9.70
CA LYS A 127 -12.55 -10.39 8.89
C LYS A 127 -11.45 -10.14 7.85
N PRO A 128 -10.15 -10.23 8.21
CA PRO A 128 -9.06 -10.05 7.24
C PRO A 128 -9.25 -10.96 6.02
N LEU A 129 -8.88 -10.46 4.83
CA LEU A 129 -8.95 -11.17 3.55
C LEU A 129 -10.37 -11.59 3.10
N SER A 130 -11.44 -11.13 3.76
CA SER A 130 -12.82 -11.52 3.42
C SER A 130 -13.22 -11.20 1.98
N HIS A 131 -12.54 -10.24 1.32
CA HIS A 131 -12.80 -9.89 -0.08
C HIS A 131 -11.72 -10.38 -1.05
N LYS A 132 -10.87 -11.31 -0.61
CA LYS A 132 -9.90 -11.97 -1.48
C LYS A 132 -10.64 -12.77 -2.58
N GLY A 133 -10.19 -12.63 -3.83
CA GLY A 133 -10.78 -13.32 -4.98
C GLY A 133 -12.12 -12.76 -5.46
N LYS A 134 -12.53 -11.58 -4.94
CA LYS A 134 -13.73 -10.89 -5.43
C LYS A 134 -13.50 -10.06 -6.70
N GLY A 135 -12.25 -9.98 -7.20
CA GLY A 135 -11.91 -9.24 -8.42
C GLY A 135 -11.01 -8.02 -8.20
N TRP A 136 -10.76 -7.61 -6.94
CA TRP A 136 -9.84 -6.50 -6.65
C TRP A 136 -8.43 -6.74 -7.16
N GLU A 137 -7.94 -7.99 -7.05
CA GLU A 137 -6.58 -8.35 -7.45
C GLU A 137 -6.33 -8.11 -8.94
N GLU A 138 -7.32 -8.34 -9.80
CA GLU A 138 -7.23 -8.13 -11.24
C GLU A 138 -7.14 -6.64 -11.57
N ILE A 139 -7.98 -5.82 -10.93
CA ILE A 139 -7.98 -4.36 -11.07
C ILE A 139 -6.63 -3.78 -10.61
N THR A 140 -6.17 -4.19 -9.42
CA THR A 140 -4.90 -3.70 -8.87
C THR A 140 -3.67 -4.22 -9.62
N ASP A 141 -3.75 -5.42 -10.21
CA ASP A 141 -2.73 -5.92 -11.13
C ASP A 141 -2.59 -5.04 -12.38
N SER A 142 -3.72 -4.56 -12.94
CA SER A 142 -3.69 -3.63 -14.08
C SER A 142 -3.07 -2.28 -13.70
N ILE A 143 -3.37 -1.76 -12.50
CA ILE A 143 -2.71 -0.56 -11.97
C ILE A 143 -1.20 -0.77 -11.88
N LEU A 144 -0.76 -1.85 -11.23
CA LEU A 144 0.66 -2.17 -11.06
C LEU A 144 1.35 -2.42 -12.41
N ARG A 145 0.73 -3.19 -13.30
CA ARG A 145 1.27 -3.49 -14.64
C ARG A 145 1.54 -2.23 -15.46
N SER A 146 0.69 -1.21 -15.32
CA SER A 146 0.87 0.07 -16.01
C SER A 146 2.14 0.84 -15.60
N LEU A 147 2.81 0.40 -14.52
CA LEU A 147 4.01 1.02 -13.98
C LEU A 147 5.29 0.21 -14.23
N VAL A 148 5.18 -1.05 -14.70
CA VAL A 148 6.33 -1.97 -14.85
C VAL A 148 7.41 -1.41 -15.78
N GLU A 149 7.00 -0.87 -16.93
CA GLU A 149 7.93 -0.33 -17.95
C GLU A 149 8.75 0.88 -17.45
N ARG A 150 8.32 1.49 -16.34
CA ARG A 150 9.03 2.60 -15.73
C ARG A 150 10.23 2.18 -14.87
N ASP A 151 10.42 0.88 -14.70
CA ASP A 151 11.48 0.26 -13.87
C ASP A 151 11.55 0.84 -12.44
N LEU A 152 10.38 1.06 -11.84
CA LEU A 152 10.28 1.60 -10.50
C LEU A 152 10.66 0.55 -9.46
N PRO A 153 11.38 0.94 -8.38
CA PRO A 153 11.59 0.04 -7.26
C PRO A 153 10.29 -0.21 -6.49
N VAL A 154 10.15 -1.43 -5.96
CA VAL A 154 8.96 -1.89 -5.23
C VAL A 154 9.37 -2.44 -3.87
N ILE A 155 8.71 -2.00 -2.81
CA ILE A 155 8.76 -2.66 -1.50
C ILE A 155 7.69 -3.75 -1.48
N ALA A 156 8.11 -4.97 -1.23
CA ALA A 156 7.24 -6.15 -1.17
C ALA A 156 7.40 -6.86 0.18
N TRP A 157 6.53 -6.53 1.12
CA TRP A 157 6.53 -7.13 2.46
C TRP A 157 5.66 -8.38 2.52
N GLY A 158 6.32 -9.53 2.64
CA GLY A 158 5.71 -10.86 2.67
C GLY A 158 5.56 -11.50 1.29
N LYS A 159 5.51 -12.83 1.29
CA LYS A 159 5.47 -13.63 0.05
C LYS A 159 4.34 -13.28 -0.92
N PRO A 160 3.10 -12.95 -0.47
CA PRO A 160 2.05 -12.54 -1.41
C PRO A 160 2.38 -11.28 -2.22
N ALA A 161 2.99 -10.27 -1.59
CA ALA A 161 3.42 -9.04 -2.26
C ALA A 161 4.61 -9.29 -3.20
N GLU A 162 5.60 -10.04 -2.74
CA GLU A 162 6.78 -10.44 -3.54
C GLU A 162 6.36 -11.24 -4.79
N ASN A 163 5.52 -12.28 -4.62
CA ASN A 163 5.03 -13.08 -5.73
C ASN A 163 4.22 -12.25 -6.74
N ALA A 164 3.43 -11.29 -6.26
CA ALA A 164 2.71 -10.38 -7.14
C ALA A 164 3.66 -9.51 -7.96
N ALA A 165 4.65 -8.89 -7.32
CA ALA A 165 5.65 -8.06 -8.00
C ALA A 165 6.44 -8.86 -9.05
N LEU A 166 6.91 -10.06 -8.69
CA LEU A 166 7.64 -10.96 -9.61
C LEU A 166 6.76 -11.37 -10.81
N ARG A 167 5.54 -11.81 -10.55
CA ARG A 167 4.59 -12.25 -11.60
C ARG A 167 4.23 -11.12 -12.57
N LEU A 168 4.17 -9.89 -12.08
CA LEU A 168 3.89 -8.71 -12.90
C LEU A 168 5.10 -8.22 -13.71
N GLY A 169 6.32 -8.69 -13.40
CA GLY A 169 7.53 -8.37 -14.14
C GLY A 169 8.34 -7.20 -13.56
N PHE A 170 8.10 -6.79 -12.31
CA PHE A 170 8.98 -5.82 -11.64
C PHE A 170 10.37 -6.40 -11.45
N ARG A 171 11.40 -5.60 -11.72
CA ARG A 171 12.82 -6.01 -11.65
C ARG A 171 13.51 -5.53 -10.37
N GLN A 172 13.12 -4.37 -9.88
CA GLN A 172 13.71 -3.72 -8.71
C GLN A 172 12.84 -4.00 -7.47
N ILE A 173 13.00 -5.16 -6.84
CA ILE A 173 12.16 -5.58 -5.70
C ILE A 173 12.98 -5.61 -4.42
N VAL A 174 12.58 -4.81 -3.45
CA VAL A 174 13.08 -4.85 -2.07
C VAL A 174 12.10 -5.69 -1.26
N ALA A 175 12.39 -7.00 -1.17
CA ALA A 175 11.55 -7.95 -0.47
C ALA A 175 12.05 -8.24 0.94
N SER A 176 11.12 -8.46 1.86
CA SER A 176 11.37 -8.97 3.22
C SER A 176 10.13 -9.72 3.74
N PRO A 177 10.21 -10.43 4.88
CA PRO A 177 9.03 -10.90 5.58
C PRO A 177 8.05 -9.76 5.89
N HIS A 178 6.77 -10.10 6.11
CA HIS A 178 5.73 -9.10 6.41
C HIS A 178 5.97 -8.45 7.80
N PRO A 179 5.67 -7.15 7.98
CA PRO A 179 5.86 -6.44 9.26
C PRO A 179 4.92 -6.88 10.40
N SER A 180 4.02 -7.84 10.16
CA SER A 180 3.18 -8.43 11.22
C SER A 180 4.03 -9.00 12.36
N PRO A 181 3.59 -8.91 13.63
CA PRO A 181 4.27 -9.55 14.76
C PRO A 181 4.57 -11.05 14.56
N LEU A 182 3.78 -11.74 13.74
CA LEU A 182 3.96 -13.15 13.41
C LEU A 182 5.22 -13.44 12.57
N SER A 183 5.77 -12.44 11.89
CA SER A 183 6.86 -12.60 10.91
C SER A 183 7.97 -11.56 11.01
N ALA A 184 7.77 -10.46 11.72
CA ALA A 184 8.72 -9.34 11.74
C ALA A 184 10.13 -9.75 12.21
N TYR A 185 10.21 -10.64 13.20
CA TYR A 185 11.49 -11.16 13.73
C TYR A 185 12.17 -12.19 12.81
N ARG A 186 11.55 -12.56 11.68
CA ARG A 186 12.10 -13.52 10.71
C ARG A 186 12.84 -12.84 9.56
N GLY A 187 13.26 -11.55 9.74
CA GLY A 187 14.04 -10.80 8.77
C GLY A 187 13.34 -9.58 8.16
N PHE A 188 12.23 -9.11 8.75
CA PHE A 188 11.70 -7.78 8.45
C PHE A 188 12.57 -6.72 9.11
N PHE A 189 12.86 -6.87 10.41
CA PHE A 189 13.79 -5.98 11.10
C PHE A 189 15.21 -6.18 10.55
N GLY A 190 15.87 -5.06 10.22
CA GLY A 190 17.18 -5.01 9.58
C GLY A 190 17.15 -5.19 8.06
N SER A 191 15.96 -5.24 7.43
CA SER A 191 15.84 -5.34 5.96
C SER A 191 16.15 -4.05 5.21
N GLN A 192 16.17 -2.92 5.92
CA GLN A 192 16.53 -1.59 5.41
C GLN A 192 15.79 -1.18 4.13
N PRO A 193 14.46 -1.29 4.08
CA PRO A 193 13.72 -1.10 2.83
C PRO A 193 13.78 0.35 2.33
N PHE A 194 13.79 1.33 3.21
CA PHE A 194 13.70 2.75 2.88
C PHE A 194 14.99 3.27 2.25
N SER A 195 16.14 3.00 2.90
CA SER A 195 17.46 3.38 2.38
C SER A 195 17.78 2.63 1.08
N ARG A 196 17.42 1.34 0.97
CA ARG A 196 17.61 0.54 -0.25
C ARG A 196 16.81 1.09 -1.43
N ILE A 197 15.56 1.52 -1.23
CA ILE A 197 14.77 2.20 -2.27
C ILE A 197 15.50 3.45 -2.75
N ASN A 198 15.99 4.29 -1.83
CA ASN A 198 16.71 5.50 -2.20
C ASN A 198 18.01 5.20 -2.93
N GLN A 199 18.75 4.15 -2.55
CA GLN A 199 19.95 3.70 -3.27
C GLN A 199 19.62 3.29 -4.72
N ILE A 200 18.51 2.55 -4.93
CA ILE A 200 18.06 2.16 -6.28
C ILE A 200 17.70 3.40 -7.10
N LEU A 201 16.90 4.31 -6.55
CA LEU A 201 16.52 5.56 -7.24
C LEU A 201 17.74 6.39 -7.64
N LEU A 202 18.69 6.56 -6.73
CA LEU A 202 19.95 7.27 -7.01
C LEU A 202 20.78 6.59 -8.09
N SER A 203 20.86 5.24 -8.08
CA SER A 203 21.56 4.49 -9.14
C SER A 203 20.91 4.66 -10.52
N GLN A 204 19.61 4.94 -10.54
CA GLN A 204 18.83 5.26 -11.74
C GLN A 204 18.84 6.77 -12.09
N GLN A 205 19.65 7.57 -11.40
CA GLN A 205 19.69 9.04 -11.54
C GLN A 205 18.33 9.71 -11.30
N ARG A 206 17.53 9.16 -10.38
CA ARG A 206 16.24 9.69 -9.94
C ARG A 206 16.36 10.29 -8.55
N GLU A 207 15.48 11.25 -8.26
CA GLU A 207 15.40 11.84 -6.92
C GLU A 207 14.98 10.79 -5.89
N PRO A 208 15.62 10.74 -4.72
CA PRO A 208 15.24 9.87 -3.62
C PRO A 208 13.85 10.25 -3.07
N ILE A 209 13.26 9.34 -2.31
CA ILE A 209 12.05 9.61 -1.52
C ILE A 209 12.46 10.36 -0.25
N ASP A 210 11.73 11.41 0.05
CA ASP A 210 11.70 11.96 1.41
C ASP A 210 10.74 11.11 2.25
N TRP A 211 11.31 10.31 3.15
CA TRP A 211 10.55 9.42 4.01
C TRP A 211 10.06 10.09 5.30
N HIS A 212 10.38 11.37 5.55
CA HIS A 212 9.97 12.05 6.77
C HIS A 212 8.43 12.10 6.90
N LEU A 213 7.97 11.85 8.11
CA LEU A 213 6.57 11.99 8.51
C LEU A 213 6.50 13.05 9.61
N THR A 214 5.85 14.15 9.32
CA THR A 214 5.59 15.27 10.24
C THR A 214 4.24 15.12 10.93
#